data_69ee908d0d7c753345c4516ecfd49f5c
#
_entry.id   69ee908d0d7c753345c4516ecfd49f5c
#
_cell.length_a   1.000
_cell.length_b   1.000
_cell.length_c   1.000
_cell.angle_alpha   90.00
_cell.angle_beta   90.00
_cell.angle_gamma   90.00
#
_symmetry.space_group_name_H-M   'P 1'
#
loop_
_entity.id
_entity.type
_entity.pdbx_description
1 polymer ?
#
loop_
_entity_poly.entity_id
_entity_poly.type
_entity_poly.pdbx_seq_one_letter_code
_entity_poly.pdbx_strand_id
1 'polypeptide(L)'
;MATTGKSWQHLLPIMLLSAAGFTVLTTEFIIVGLLPAVAKDLHVSIPQAGLLVTLFAFTVAAVGPPLTAHLSQFERKRLFVIALLLFALSNALAATAQNFEVMAFARFIPAMALPVFWSLASDTAVQIMGHERAGKAISMVGFGVVLATIFGIPIGTLISHAYGWRTAFGILAVLALVKSLSLLVFLPKTALQKEPMSVAKQMSILRDPTVMGHVLLSMLLFAGMFTAYTYLADTLERIGGFDGGTVGWILLGFGGVGVIGNWLGGRMVDRSPLGATILFSAPMALGIVILAPVAKAYGPMVLALTIWGVAQSALFTICHARVMKAARAMPAIGASLNISGCNIGIGLGAIMGGWVIDHLGLSEIGLAAGIVILLAISMALLLIFITRPSASCSAKKSSAWIVG
;
A
#
# COMPACT_ATOMS: atom_id res chain seq x y z
N MET A 1 -20.26 -31.55 23.26
CA MET A 1 -20.04 -30.11 23.53
C MET A 1 -18.58 -29.73 23.81
N ALA A 2 -17.56 -30.30 23.12
CA ALA A 2 -16.12 -30.07 23.42
C ALA A 2 -15.31 -29.53 22.24
N THR A 3 -15.94 -28.97 21.20
CA THR A 3 -15.26 -28.52 19.96
C THR A 3 -15.13 -26.99 19.84
N THR A 4 -15.79 -26.21 20.68
CA THR A 4 -15.76 -24.74 20.61
C THR A 4 -14.50 -24.12 21.16
N GLY A 5 -13.86 -24.72 22.16
CA GLY A 5 -12.66 -24.16 22.83
C GLY A 5 -11.40 -24.18 21.93
N LYS A 6 -11.22 -25.18 21.07
CA LYS A 6 -10.04 -25.29 20.17
C LYS A 6 -10.07 -24.30 18.98
N SER A 7 -11.23 -23.87 18.57
CA SER A 7 -11.37 -22.93 17.44
C SER A 7 -10.86 -21.51 17.79
N TRP A 8 -11.15 -21.01 18.99
CA TRP A 8 -10.73 -19.69 19.44
C TRP A 8 -9.21 -19.55 19.66
N GLN A 9 -8.53 -20.64 20.05
CA GLN A 9 -7.08 -20.62 20.26
C GLN A 9 -6.28 -20.36 18.99
N HIS A 10 -6.82 -20.72 17.82
CA HIS A 10 -6.20 -20.44 16.53
C HIS A 10 -6.66 -19.12 15.92
N LEU A 11 -7.88 -18.68 16.19
CA LEU A 11 -8.44 -17.46 15.60
C LEU A 11 -7.89 -16.17 16.26
N LEU A 12 -7.79 -16.14 17.59
CA LEU A 12 -7.34 -14.97 18.33
C LEU A 12 -5.95 -14.44 17.87
N PRO A 13 -4.91 -15.28 17.73
CA PRO A 13 -3.61 -14.80 17.24
C PRO A 13 -3.68 -14.19 15.84
N ILE A 14 -4.49 -14.75 14.94
CA ILE A 14 -4.64 -14.24 13.57
C ILE A 14 -5.40 -12.91 13.56
N MET A 15 -6.45 -12.79 14.39
CA MET A 15 -7.17 -11.51 14.56
C MET A 15 -6.25 -10.44 15.15
N LEU A 16 -5.37 -10.78 16.07
CA LEU A 16 -4.37 -9.86 16.62
C LEU A 16 -3.34 -9.44 15.55
N LEU A 17 -2.89 -10.35 14.68
CA LEU A 17 -2.04 -10.02 13.53
C LEU A 17 -2.77 -9.09 12.54
N SER A 18 -4.04 -9.33 12.27
CA SER A 18 -4.88 -8.46 11.45
C SER A 18 -5.01 -7.06 12.05
N ALA A 19 -5.31 -6.97 13.35
CA ALA A 19 -5.41 -5.70 14.07
C ALA A 19 -4.05 -4.97 14.18
N ALA A 20 -2.93 -5.71 14.27
CA ALA A 20 -1.61 -5.15 14.19
C ALA A 20 -1.33 -4.61 12.78
N GLY A 21 -1.72 -5.33 11.73
CA GLY A 21 -1.65 -4.89 10.34
C GLY A 21 -2.42 -3.60 10.09
N PHE A 22 -3.62 -3.44 10.69
CA PHE A 22 -4.34 -2.17 10.69
C PHE A 22 -3.49 -1.03 11.25
N THR A 23 -2.88 -1.21 12.41
CA THR A 23 -2.07 -0.16 13.06
C THR A 23 -0.82 0.18 12.25
N VAL A 24 -0.15 -0.83 11.71
CA VAL A 24 1.06 -0.68 10.88
C VAL A 24 0.75 0.12 9.61
N LEU A 25 -0.29 -0.26 8.87
CA LEU A 25 -0.67 0.41 7.63
C LEU A 25 -1.24 1.80 7.87
N THR A 26 -2.01 1.98 8.95
CA THR A 26 -2.47 3.31 9.34
C THR A 26 -1.30 4.23 9.66
N THR A 27 -0.27 3.76 10.37
CA THR A 27 0.95 4.54 10.63
C THR A 27 1.65 4.93 9.32
N GLU A 28 1.70 4.06 8.32
CA GLU A 28 2.29 4.35 7.02
C GLU A 28 1.60 5.54 6.33
N PHE A 29 0.28 5.47 6.20
CA PHE A 29 -0.47 6.39 5.34
C PHE A 29 -1.16 7.55 6.06
N ILE A 30 -1.23 7.56 7.40
CA ILE A 30 -1.92 8.63 8.14
C ILE A 30 -1.39 10.03 7.79
N ILE A 31 -0.10 10.15 7.48
CA ILE A 31 0.53 11.43 7.14
C ILE A 31 -0.13 12.10 5.93
N VAL A 32 -0.67 11.33 4.98
CA VAL A 32 -1.37 11.85 3.79
C VAL A 32 -2.59 12.69 4.20
N GLY A 33 -3.36 12.24 5.18
CA GLY A 33 -4.51 12.97 5.71
C GLY A 33 -4.12 14.10 6.67
N LEU A 34 -2.92 14.04 7.27
CA LEU A 34 -2.45 15.01 8.26
C LEU A 34 -1.50 16.05 7.66
N LEU A 35 -1.18 15.95 6.37
CA LEU A 35 -0.14 16.75 5.72
C LEU A 35 -0.31 18.26 5.94
N PRO A 36 -1.52 18.87 5.72
CA PRO A 36 -1.70 20.30 5.95
C PRO A 36 -1.49 20.70 7.41
N ALA A 37 -2.02 19.92 8.36
CA ALA A 37 -1.89 20.20 9.78
C ALA A 37 -0.43 20.13 10.27
N VAL A 38 0.30 19.10 9.81
CA VAL A 38 1.73 18.92 10.14
C VAL A 38 2.58 20.02 9.52
N ALA A 39 2.36 20.36 8.24
CA ALA A 39 3.10 21.42 7.56
C ALA A 39 2.92 22.77 8.27
N LYS A 40 1.67 23.11 8.61
CA LYS A 40 1.34 24.36 9.32
C LYS A 40 2.01 24.45 10.69
N ASP A 41 1.95 23.40 11.48
CA ASP A 41 2.43 23.40 12.86
C ASP A 41 3.96 23.32 12.96
N LEU A 42 4.63 22.60 12.05
CA LEU A 42 6.08 22.51 11.97
C LEU A 42 6.72 23.65 11.16
N HIS A 43 5.91 24.60 10.66
CA HIS A 43 6.36 25.76 9.86
C HIS A 43 7.16 25.37 8.61
N VAL A 44 6.75 24.31 7.92
CA VAL A 44 7.36 23.86 6.67
C VAL A 44 6.36 23.98 5.52
N SER A 45 6.85 23.97 4.28
CA SER A 45 5.97 23.96 3.11
C SER A 45 5.25 22.62 2.96
N ILE A 46 4.12 22.61 2.25
CA ILE A 46 3.38 21.37 1.92
C ILE A 46 4.26 20.37 1.16
N PRO A 47 5.05 20.78 0.15
CA PRO A 47 6.02 19.90 -0.51
C PRO A 47 7.08 19.32 0.43
N GLN A 48 7.62 20.12 1.36
CA GLN A 48 8.54 19.61 2.38
C GLN A 48 7.89 18.57 3.28
N ALA A 49 6.66 18.79 3.73
CA ALA A 49 5.92 17.79 4.49
C ALA A 49 5.68 16.52 3.67
N GLY A 50 5.47 16.62 2.37
CA GLY A 50 5.36 15.49 1.43
C GLY A 50 6.60 14.60 1.40
N LEU A 51 7.81 15.14 1.68
CA LEU A 51 9.04 14.36 1.79
C LEU A 51 8.99 13.31 2.91
N LEU A 52 8.10 13.46 3.90
CA LEU A 52 7.87 12.43 4.93
C LEU A 52 7.27 11.15 4.34
N VAL A 53 6.45 11.26 3.28
CA VAL A 53 5.94 10.11 2.52
C VAL A 53 7.08 9.50 1.70
N THR A 54 7.87 10.32 1.04
CA THR A 54 9.03 9.89 0.25
C THR A 54 10.05 9.13 1.09
N LEU A 55 10.43 9.70 2.24
CA LEU A 55 11.40 9.09 3.16
C LEU A 55 10.92 7.71 3.61
N PHE A 56 9.66 7.61 4.02
CA PHE A 56 9.07 6.34 4.43
C PHE A 56 9.10 5.32 3.30
N ALA A 57 8.60 5.68 2.13
CA ALA A 57 8.48 4.80 0.98
C ALA A 57 9.84 4.31 0.47
N PHE A 58 10.83 5.21 0.30
CA PHE A 58 12.16 4.81 -0.13
C PHE A 58 12.89 3.95 0.91
N THR A 59 12.67 4.19 2.21
CA THR A 59 13.21 3.33 3.27
C THR A 59 12.62 1.92 3.17
N VAL A 60 11.29 1.79 3.01
CA VAL A 60 10.63 0.50 2.79
C VAL A 60 11.21 -0.22 1.57
N ALA A 61 11.37 0.49 0.45
CA ALA A 61 11.87 -0.09 -0.79
C ALA A 61 13.32 -0.57 -0.69
N ALA A 62 14.19 0.23 -0.06
CA ALA A 62 15.62 -0.06 0.03
C ALA A 62 15.93 -1.14 1.08
N VAL A 63 15.28 -1.04 2.25
CA VAL A 63 15.59 -1.90 3.41
C VAL A 63 14.77 -3.18 3.40
N GLY A 64 13.59 -3.17 2.78
CA GLY A 64 12.63 -4.27 2.83
C GLY A 64 13.19 -5.63 2.44
N PRO A 65 13.66 -5.83 1.19
CA PRO A 65 14.13 -7.14 0.75
C PRO A 65 15.31 -7.68 1.55
N PRO A 66 16.42 -6.93 1.78
CA PRO A 66 17.57 -7.46 2.51
C PRO A 66 17.26 -7.73 3.99
N LEU A 67 16.51 -6.85 4.65
CA LEU A 67 16.19 -7.00 6.06
C LEU A 67 15.24 -8.18 6.29
N THR A 68 14.23 -8.34 5.44
CA THR A 68 13.31 -9.47 5.50
C THR A 68 14.02 -10.80 5.31
N ALA A 69 14.94 -10.88 4.33
CA ALA A 69 15.73 -12.09 4.10
C ALA A 69 16.60 -12.45 5.31
N HIS A 70 17.25 -11.46 5.91
CA HIS A 70 18.09 -11.66 7.09
C HIS A 70 17.27 -12.05 8.33
N LEU A 71 16.16 -11.38 8.58
CA LEU A 71 15.34 -11.59 9.78
C LEU A 71 14.42 -12.81 9.70
N SER A 72 14.17 -13.38 8.52
CA SER A 72 13.29 -14.55 8.35
C SER A 72 13.75 -15.81 9.13
N GLN A 73 15.02 -15.88 9.51
CA GLN A 73 15.61 -16.96 10.30
C GLN A 73 15.37 -16.85 11.82
N PHE A 74 14.88 -15.71 12.30
CA PHE A 74 14.64 -15.49 13.71
C PHE A 74 13.21 -15.87 14.14
N GLU A 75 12.99 -16.01 15.45
CA GLU A 75 11.69 -16.34 16.01
C GLU A 75 10.65 -15.25 15.69
N ARG A 76 9.59 -15.63 14.97
CA ARG A 76 8.57 -14.71 14.44
C ARG A 76 7.87 -13.89 15.51
N LYS A 77 7.54 -14.52 16.66
CA LYS A 77 6.90 -13.84 17.78
C LYS A 77 7.75 -12.66 18.27
N ARG A 78 9.07 -12.86 18.45
CA ARG A 78 9.99 -11.78 18.84
C ARG A 78 10.05 -10.68 17.79
N LEU A 79 10.09 -11.04 16.50
CA LEU A 79 10.14 -10.07 15.42
C LEU A 79 8.86 -9.20 15.39
N PHE A 80 7.68 -9.77 15.55
CA PHE A 80 6.44 -8.99 15.61
C PHE A 80 6.39 -8.07 16.83
N VAL A 81 6.80 -8.55 17.99
CA VAL A 81 6.86 -7.75 19.23
C VAL A 81 7.82 -6.58 19.05
N ILE A 82 9.04 -6.83 18.55
CA ILE A 82 10.05 -5.78 18.32
C ILE A 82 9.56 -4.79 17.26
N ALA A 83 9.01 -5.27 16.14
CA ALA A 83 8.48 -4.40 15.10
C ALA A 83 7.40 -3.47 15.65
N LEU A 84 6.42 -3.99 16.38
CA LEU A 84 5.35 -3.18 16.97
C LEU A 84 5.84 -2.25 18.08
N LEU A 85 6.86 -2.62 18.85
CA LEU A 85 7.52 -1.70 19.79
C LEU A 85 8.22 -0.56 19.05
N LEU A 86 8.88 -0.83 17.92
CA LEU A 86 9.47 0.20 17.07
C LEU A 86 8.38 1.12 16.51
N PHE A 87 7.21 0.59 16.10
CA PHE A 87 6.07 1.40 15.71
C PHE A 87 5.51 2.24 16.87
N ALA A 88 5.44 1.68 18.08
CA ALA A 88 4.97 2.41 19.26
C ALA A 88 5.92 3.57 19.61
N LEU A 89 7.23 3.31 19.69
CA LEU A 89 8.25 4.30 19.98
C LEU A 89 8.29 5.40 18.91
N SER A 90 8.22 5.02 17.64
CA SER A 90 8.19 5.92 16.51
C SER A 90 6.97 6.84 16.54
N ASN A 91 5.78 6.30 16.73
CA ASN A 91 4.56 7.09 16.82
C ASN A 91 4.56 8.01 18.08
N ALA A 92 5.13 7.55 19.21
CA ALA A 92 5.32 8.39 20.39
C ALA A 92 6.29 9.54 20.10
N LEU A 93 7.40 9.27 19.41
CA LEU A 93 8.35 10.31 18.97
C LEU A 93 7.68 11.29 18.00
N ALA A 94 6.89 10.79 17.03
CA ALA A 94 6.13 11.65 16.13
C ALA A 94 5.14 12.54 16.90
N ALA A 95 4.44 12.01 17.90
CA ALA A 95 3.50 12.76 18.73
C ALA A 95 4.17 13.89 19.55
N THR A 96 5.47 13.79 19.80
CA THR A 96 6.25 14.80 20.55
C THR A 96 7.12 15.68 19.65
N ALA A 97 7.08 15.47 18.31
CA ALA A 97 7.92 16.18 17.36
C ALA A 97 7.61 17.69 17.37
N GLN A 98 8.66 18.51 17.54
CA GLN A 98 8.59 19.96 17.53
C GLN A 98 9.18 20.58 16.27
N ASN A 99 9.87 19.78 15.46
CA ASN A 99 10.49 20.19 14.19
C ASN A 99 10.40 19.07 13.16
N PHE A 100 10.71 19.41 11.91
CA PHE A 100 10.64 18.50 10.78
C PHE A 100 11.62 17.32 10.90
N GLU A 101 12.83 17.56 11.42
CA GLU A 101 13.89 16.56 11.52
C GLU A 101 13.49 15.43 12.48
N VAL A 102 12.91 15.76 13.64
CA VAL A 102 12.42 14.78 14.60
C VAL A 102 11.26 13.99 13.99
N MET A 103 10.35 14.65 13.27
CA MET A 103 9.27 13.99 12.56
C MET A 103 9.81 13.05 11.46
N ALA A 104 10.81 13.48 10.68
CA ALA A 104 11.45 12.66 9.65
C ALA A 104 12.11 11.40 10.26
N PHE A 105 12.85 11.58 11.37
CA PHE A 105 13.44 10.45 12.07
C PHE A 105 12.38 9.48 12.63
N ALA A 106 11.31 10.02 13.20
CA ALA A 106 10.16 9.22 13.63
C ALA A 106 9.53 8.43 12.49
N ARG A 107 9.49 8.96 11.28
CA ARG A 107 8.95 8.27 10.08
C ARG A 107 9.90 7.22 9.51
N PHE A 108 11.21 7.40 9.68
CA PHE A 108 12.23 6.46 9.20
C PHE A 108 12.20 5.12 9.94
N ILE A 109 12.05 5.14 11.27
CA ILE A 109 12.10 3.94 12.12
C ILE A 109 11.05 2.87 11.73
N PRO A 110 9.74 3.18 11.63
CA PRO A 110 8.73 2.18 11.31
C PRO A 110 8.82 1.71 9.87
N ALA A 111 9.35 2.52 8.96
CA ALA A 111 9.57 2.15 7.57
C ALA A 111 10.55 0.97 7.42
N MET A 112 11.53 0.85 8.30
CA MET A 112 12.43 -0.31 8.35
C MET A 112 11.72 -1.59 8.83
N ALA A 113 10.80 -1.48 9.79
CA ALA A 113 10.11 -2.62 10.39
C ALA A 113 8.92 -3.12 9.56
N LEU A 114 8.30 -2.27 8.76
CA LEU A 114 7.09 -2.55 7.99
C LEU A 114 7.22 -3.75 7.03
N PRO A 115 8.27 -3.87 6.19
CA PRO A 115 8.40 -5.01 5.28
C PRO A 115 8.54 -6.35 6.01
N VAL A 116 9.24 -6.34 7.15
CA VAL A 116 9.41 -7.53 7.99
C VAL A 116 8.06 -7.99 8.54
N PHE A 117 7.25 -7.04 9.04
CA PHE A 117 5.92 -7.35 9.55
C PHE A 117 5.06 -8.04 8.47
N TRP A 118 4.94 -7.43 7.29
CA TRP A 118 4.07 -7.94 6.22
C TRP A 118 4.53 -9.28 5.65
N SER A 119 5.83 -9.47 5.46
CA SER A 119 6.36 -10.72 4.92
C SER A 119 6.10 -11.91 5.83
N LEU A 120 6.13 -11.69 7.15
CA LEU A 120 5.98 -12.75 8.14
C LEU A 120 4.51 -12.98 8.56
N ALA A 121 3.64 -11.95 8.48
CA ALA A 121 2.29 -12.01 9.02
C ALA A 121 1.43 -13.06 8.31
N SER A 122 1.41 -13.05 6.99
CA SER A 122 0.62 -14.00 6.18
C SER A 122 1.10 -15.44 6.37
N ASP A 123 2.42 -15.66 6.37
CA ASP A 123 2.99 -16.99 6.53
C ASP A 123 2.77 -17.53 7.96
N THR A 124 2.89 -16.68 8.98
CA THR A 124 2.57 -17.05 10.37
C THR A 124 1.10 -17.43 10.54
N ALA A 125 0.19 -16.70 9.92
CA ALA A 125 -1.22 -17.04 9.95
C ALA A 125 -1.52 -18.40 9.29
N VAL A 126 -0.85 -18.70 8.17
CA VAL A 126 -0.95 -20.02 7.50
C VAL A 126 -0.40 -21.14 8.38
N GLN A 127 0.73 -20.93 9.07
CA GLN A 127 1.27 -21.92 10.00
C GLN A 127 0.35 -22.20 11.19
N ILE A 128 -0.35 -21.17 11.71
CA ILE A 128 -1.30 -21.33 12.81
C ILE A 128 -2.58 -22.06 12.37
N MET A 129 -3.10 -21.76 11.19
CA MET A 129 -4.38 -22.28 10.69
C MET A 129 -4.24 -23.61 9.94
N GLY A 130 -3.03 -23.92 9.44
CA GLY A 130 -2.71 -25.06 8.58
C GLY A 130 -2.82 -24.75 7.09
N HIS A 131 -2.00 -25.41 6.29
CA HIS A 131 -1.90 -25.20 4.84
C HIS A 131 -3.22 -25.42 4.09
N GLU A 132 -4.08 -26.32 4.58
CA GLU A 132 -5.41 -26.58 4.00
C GLU A 132 -6.33 -25.34 4.04
N ARG A 133 -6.08 -24.42 4.97
CA ARG A 133 -6.86 -23.20 5.17
C ARG A 133 -6.05 -21.91 4.90
N ALA A 134 -4.98 -22.03 4.12
CA ALA A 134 -4.05 -20.91 3.85
C ALA A 134 -4.78 -19.68 3.29
N GLY A 135 -5.68 -19.85 2.33
CA GLY A 135 -6.45 -18.76 1.75
C GLY A 135 -7.27 -17.98 2.81
N LYS A 136 -7.93 -18.71 3.73
CA LYS A 136 -8.69 -18.08 4.83
C LYS A 136 -7.76 -17.34 5.81
N ALA A 137 -6.61 -17.92 6.15
CA ALA A 137 -5.64 -17.29 7.05
C ALA A 137 -5.10 -15.98 6.47
N ILE A 138 -4.69 -15.97 5.20
CA ILE A 138 -4.20 -14.79 4.49
C ILE A 138 -5.29 -13.71 4.39
N SER A 139 -6.54 -14.11 4.06
CA SER A 139 -7.67 -13.16 3.99
C SER A 139 -7.97 -12.51 5.34
N MET A 140 -7.85 -13.25 6.43
CA MET A 140 -8.06 -12.69 7.78
C MET A 140 -6.99 -11.65 8.16
N VAL A 141 -5.72 -11.89 7.83
CA VAL A 141 -4.65 -10.89 8.02
C VAL A 141 -4.89 -9.69 7.09
N GLY A 142 -5.23 -9.93 5.83
CA GLY A 142 -5.55 -8.90 4.83
C GLY A 142 -6.74 -8.02 5.21
N PHE A 143 -7.67 -8.52 6.03
CA PHE A 143 -8.80 -7.72 6.53
C PHE A 143 -8.33 -6.47 7.30
N GLY A 144 -7.24 -6.57 8.07
CA GLY A 144 -6.62 -5.41 8.73
C GLY A 144 -6.16 -4.34 7.74
N VAL A 145 -5.64 -4.74 6.56
CA VAL A 145 -5.27 -3.81 5.47
C VAL A 145 -6.50 -3.06 4.97
N VAL A 146 -7.58 -3.79 4.69
CA VAL A 146 -8.84 -3.19 4.20
C VAL A 146 -9.40 -2.21 5.22
N LEU A 147 -9.41 -2.56 6.50
CA LEU A 147 -9.86 -1.64 7.55
C LEU A 147 -8.97 -0.40 7.65
N ALA A 148 -7.65 -0.53 7.51
CA ALA A 148 -6.72 0.59 7.56
C ALA A 148 -6.92 1.57 6.40
N THR A 149 -7.19 1.06 5.20
CA THR A 149 -7.45 1.92 4.02
C THR A 149 -8.77 2.67 4.13
N ILE A 150 -9.79 2.07 4.77
CA ILE A 150 -11.11 2.70 4.92
C ILE A 150 -11.11 3.67 6.10
N PHE A 151 -10.59 3.27 7.26
CA PHE A 151 -10.75 3.97 8.53
C PHE A 151 -9.46 4.65 9.02
N GLY A 152 -8.28 4.15 8.64
CA GLY A 152 -7.01 4.60 9.21
C GLY A 152 -6.73 6.08 8.95
N ILE A 153 -6.66 6.49 7.69
CA ILE A 153 -6.42 7.88 7.29
C ILE A 153 -7.59 8.79 7.73
N PRO A 154 -8.87 8.47 7.43
CA PRO A 154 -9.99 9.33 7.77
C PRO A 154 -10.14 9.58 9.27
N ILE A 155 -10.09 8.52 10.09
CA ILE A 155 -10.18 8.67 11.55
C ILE A 155 -9.01 9.48 12.09
N GLY A 156 -7.80 9.24 11.55
CA GLY A 156 -6.63 10.06 11.90
C GLY A 156 -6.82 11.53 11.57
N THR A 157 -7.41 11.85 10.42
CA THR A 157 -7.72 13.24 10.00
C THR A 157 -8.78 13.87 10.90
N LEU A 158 -9.85 13.14 11.24
CA LEU A 158 -10.89 13.60 12.17
C LEU A 158 -10.32 13.86 13.57
N ILE A 159 -9.49 12.96 14.10
CA ILE A 159 -8.79 13.14 15.38
C ILE A 159 -7.88 14.35 15.32
N SER A 160 -7.14 14.52 14.23
CA SER A 160 -6.24 15.66 14.01
C SER A 160 -6.99 16.98 14.03
N HIS A 161 -8.15 17.04 13.38
CA HIS A 161 -8.99 18.24 13.37
C HIS A 161 -9.52 18.59 14.76
N ALA A 162 -9.98 17.58 15.51
CA ALA A 162 -10.60 17.79 16.83
C ALA A 162 -9.57 18.02 17.96
N TYR A 163 -8.44 17.31 17.95
CA TYR A 163 -7.50 17.23 19.08
C TYR A 163 -6.05 17.48 18.68
N GLY A 164 -5.77 17.84 17.43
CA GLY A 164 -4.44 18.03 16.89
C GLY A 164 -3.80 16.73 16.37
N TRP A 165 -2.93 16.88 15.39
CA TRP A 165 -2.27 15.75 14.70
C TRP A 165 -1.38 14.90 15.62
N ARG A 166 -0.80 15.52 16.67
CA ARG A 166 0.00 14.81 17.68
C ARG A 166 -0.82 13.76 18.42
N THR A 167 -2.09 14.05 18.71
CA THR A 167 -3.01 13.09 19.35
C THR A 167 -3.24 11.86 18.48
N ALA A 168 -3.35 12.01 17.17
CA ALA A 168 -3.50 10.88 16.24
C ALA A 168 -2.29 9.93 16.29
N PHE A 169 -1.06 10.47 16.28
CA PHE A 169 0.14 9.67 16.48
C PHE A 169 0.25 9.06 17.88
N GLY A 170 -0.15 9.79 18.92
CA GLY A 170 -0.21 9.28 20.31
C GLY A 170 -1.14 8.07 20.45
N ILE A 171 -2.31 8.11 19.82
CA ILE A 171 -3.24 6.97 19.78
C ILE A 171 -2.61 5.78 19.05
N LEU A 172 -1.94 6.01 17.91
CA LEU A 172 -1.24 4.94 17.19
C LEU A 172 -0.09 4.34 18.03
N ALA A 173 0.62 5.16 18.81
CA ALA A 173 1.65 4.67 19.73
C ALA A 173 1.06 3.70 20.76
N VAL A 174 -0.05 4.09 21.41
CA VAL A 174 -0.75 3.24 22.39
C VAL A 174 -1.27 1.97 21.71
N LEU A 175 -1.91 2.08 20.55
CA LEU A 175 -2.42 0.91 19.81
C LEU A 175 -1.29 -0.06 19.45
N ALA A 176 -0.16 0.43 18.96
CA ALA A 176 1.00 -0.40 18.63
C ALA A 176 1.56 -1.10 19.87
N LEU A 177 1.68 -0.38 21.00
CA LEU A 177 2.13 -0.96 22.26
C LEU A 177 1.17 -2.05 22.76
N VAL A 178 -0.13 -1.78 22.79
CA VAL A 178 -1.16 -2.75 23.20
C VAL A 178 -1.11 -4.00 22.31
N LYS A 179 -0.95 -3.83 20.97
CA LYS A 179 -0.82 -4.97 20.04
C LYS A 179 0.49 -5.73 20.26
N SER A 180 1.59 -5.04 20.53
CA SER A 180 2.86 -5.68 20.87
C SER A 180 2.73 -6.58 22.10
N LEU A 181 2.17 -6.05 23.19
CA LEU A 181 1.91 -6.80 24.41
C LEU A 181 0.92 -7.96 24.20
N SER A 182 -0.14 -7.72 23.42
CA SER A 182 -1.11 -8.78 23.08
C SER A 182 -0.46 -9.92 22.29
N LEU A 183 0.38 -9.63 21.29
CA LEU A 183 1.10 -10.66 20.55
C LEU A 183 2.16 -11.36 21.42
N LEU A 184 2.80 -10.64 22.34
CA LEU A 184 3.72 -11.24 23.30
C LEU A 184 3.03 -12.30 24.16
N VAL A 185 1.77 -12.08 24.55
CA VAL A 185 1.03 -13.03 25.38
C VAL A 185 0.38 -14.14 24.54
N PHE A 186 -0.37 -13.79 23.51
CA PHE A 186 -1.29 -14.68 22.81
C PHE A 186 -0.72 -15.33 21.54
N LEU A 187 0.36 -14.80 20.93
CA LEU A 187 0.93 -15.42 19.73
C LEU A 187 1.71 -16.67 20.13
N PRO A 188 1.39 -17.86 19.61
CA PRO A 188 2.15 -19.05 19.86
C PRO A 188 3.55 -18.96 19.22
N LYS A 189 4.52 -19.70 19.77
CA LYS A 189 5.80 -19.90 19.11
C LYS A 189 5.57 -20.70 17.84
N THR A 190 6.02 -20.17 16.72
CA THR A 190 5.92 -20.83 15.40
C THR A 190 7.26 -21.43 15.02
N ALA A 191 7.21 -22.50 14.22
CA ALA A 191 8.43 -23.15 13.75
C ALA A 191 9.26 -22.20 12.88
N LEU A 192 10.58 -22.26 13.08
CA LEU A 192 11.53 -21.54 12.21
C LEU A 192 11.50 -22.14 10.80
N GLN A 193 11.55 -21.32 9.77
CA GLN A 193 11.78 -21.81 8.41
C GLN A 193 13.19 -22.40 8.33
N LYS A 194 13.28 -23.68 7.98
CA LYS A 194 14.56 -24.42 8.00
C LYS A 194 15.55 -23.99 6.91
N GLU A 195 15.08 -23.36 5.83
CA GLU A 195 15.96 -22.91 4.74
C GLU A 195 15.54 -21.53 4.24
N PRO A 196 16.32 -20.48 4.51
CA PRO A 196 16.15 -19.21 3.82
C PRO A 196 16.47 -19.41 2.34
N MET A 197 15.60 -18.91 1.46
CA MET A 197 15.83 -18.99 0.02
C MET A 197 17.14 -18.26 -0.33
N SER A 198 18.04 -18.94 -1.06
CA SER A 198 19.33 -18.38 -1.48
C SER A 198 19.17 -17.00 -2.14
N VAL A 199 19.97 -16.03 -1.70
CA VAL A 199 20.02 -14.68 -2.27
C VAL A 199 20.23 -14.73 -3.79
N ALA A 200 21.08 -15.65 -4.27
CA ALA A 200 21.34 -15.86 -5.70
C ALA A 200 20.06 -16.24 -6.46
N LYS A 201 19.19 -17.07 -5.87
CA LYS A 201 17.89 -17.45 -6.45
C LYS A 201 16.89 -16.29 -6.43
N GLN A 202 16.92 -15.44 -5.40
CA GLN A 202 16.13 -14.22 -5.36
C GLN A 202 16.59 -13.22 -6.43
N MET A 203 17.90 -13.09 -6.63
CA MET A 203 18.48 -12.20 -7.65
C MET A 203 18.22 -12.68 -9.09
N SER A 204 17.99 -13.97 -9.32
CA SER A 204 17.71 -14.49 -10.66
C SER A 204 16.41 -13.94 -11.25
N ILE A 205 15.41 -13.66 -10.44
CA ILE A 205 14.13 -13.11 -10.90
C ILE A 205 14.24 -11.66 -11.40
N LEU A 206 15.23 -10.90 -10.90
CA LEU A 206 15.51 -9.55 -11.37
C LEU A 206 16.04 -9.53 -12.82
N ARG A 207 16.49 -10.68 -13.35
CA ARG A 207 16.93 -10.83 -14.74
C ARG A 207 15.78 -11.19 -15.68
N ASP A 208 14.60 -11.51 -15.16
CA ASP A 208 13.42 -11.78 -16.00
C ASP A 208 12.79 -10.45 -16.45
N PRO A 209 12.90 -10.11 -17.75
CA PRO A 209 12.41 -8.83 -18.27
C PRO A 209 10.88 -8.72 -18.17
N THR A 210 10.17 -9.84 -18.19
CA THR A 210 8.71 -9.85 -18.05
C THR A 210 8.31 -9.44 -16.63
N VAL A 211 8.92 -10.06 -15.61
CA VAL A 211 8.65 -9.72 -14.22
C VAL A 211 9.02 -8.26 -13.94
N MET A 212 10.21 -7.84 -14.39
CA MET A 212 10.66 -6.46 -14.19
C MET A 212 9.79 -5.45 -14.94
N GLY A 213 9.29 -5.77 -16.12
CA GLY A 213 8.31 -4.95 -16.84
C GLY A 213 7.01 -4.77 -16.04
N HIS A 214 6.52 -5.84 -15.41
CA HIS A 214 5.34 -5.75 -14.54
C HIS A 214 5.59 -4.95 -13.24
N VAL A 215 6.78 -5.06 -12.65
CA VAL A 215 7.19 -4.26 -11.47
C VAL A 215 7.30 -2.78 -11.84
N LEU A 216 7.96 -2.46 -12.95
CA LEU A 216 8.08 -1.08 -13.45
C LEU A 216 6.71 -0.46 -13.75
N LEU A 217 5.79 -1.24 -14.32
CA LEU A 217 4.42 -0.78 -14.54
C LEU A 217 3.71 -0.47 -13.22
N SER A 218 3.91 -1.27 -12.17
CA SER A 218 3.38 -0.97 -10.84
C SER A 218 4.00 0.31 -10.26
N MET A 219 5.32 0.48 -10.42
CA MET A 219 6.03 1.69 -10.00
C MET A 219 5.47 2.96 -10.66
N LEU A 220 5.26 2.94 -11.98
CA LEU A 220 4.69 4.09 -12.72
C LEU A 220 3.24 4.39 -12.27
N LEU A 221 2.41 3.37 -12.09
CA LEU A 221 1.03 3.56 -11.61
C LEU A 221 1.00 4.19 -10.22
N PHE A 222 1.83 3.70 -9.31
CA PHE A 222 1.91 4.25 -7.96
C PHE A 222 2.55 5.65 -7.95
N ALA A 223 3.49 5.94 -8.85
CA ALA A 223 4.02 7.28 -9.01
C ALA A 223 2.91 8.26 -9.43
N GLY A 224 2.16 7.96 -10.49
CA GLY A 224 1.05 8.81 -10.91
C GLY A 224 -0.04 8.95 -9.84
N MET A 225 -0.42 7.84 -9.20
CA MET A 225 -1.40 7.82 -8.12
C MET A 225 -0.98 8.71 -6.95
N PHE A 226 0.23 8.56 -6.44
CA PHE A 226 0.72 9.27 -5.27
C PHE A 226 1.19 10.70 -5.56
N THR A 227 1.39 11.07 -6.81
CA THR A 227 1.55 12.49 -7.20
C THR A 227 0.35 13.32 -6.73
N ALA A 228 -0.87 12.81 -6.89
CA ALA A 228 -2.09 13.49 -6.46
C ALA A 228 -2.53 13.08 -5.04
N TYR A 229 -2.48 11.77 -4.72
CA TYR A 229 -3.02 11.26 -3.47
C TYR A 229 -2.30 11.78 -2.23
N THR A 230 -0.98 11.98 -2.30
CA THR A 230 -0.18 12.56 -1.21
C THR A 230 -0.71 13.92 -0.78
N TYR A 231 -1.24 14.71 -1.71
CA TYR A 231 -1.70 16.07 -1.50
C TYR A 231 -3.23 16.22 -1.58
N LEU A 232 -3.96 15.11 -1.51
CA LEU A 232 -5.42 15.11 -1.63
C LEU A 232 -6.09 15.94 -0.52
N ALA A 233 -5.64 15.82 0.74
CA ALA A 233 -6.15 16.60 1.84
C ALA A 233 -5.94 18.11 1.60
N ASP A 234 -4.74 18.51 1.17
CA ASP A 234 -4.42 19.90 0.83
C ASP A 234 -5.26 20.43 -0.35
N THR A 235 -5.50 19.59 -1.36
CA THR A 235 -6.37 19.93 -2.49
C THR A 235 -7.81 20.20 -2.04
N LEU A 236 -8.34 19.37 -1.16
CA LEU A 236 -9.70 19.54 -0.61
C LEU A 236 -9.80 20.77 0.29
N GLU A 237 -8.78 21.08 1.10
CA GLU A 237 -8.76 22.25 1.97
C GLU A 237 -8.58 23.54 1.17
N ARG A 238 -7.56 23.66 0.32
CA ARG A 238 -7.17 24.92 -0.34
C ARG A 238 -7.95 25.21 -1.60
N ILE A 239 -8.26 24.19 -2.43
CA ILE A 239 -9.05 24.38 -3.66
C ILE A 239 -10.53 24.18 -3.37
N GLY A 240 -10.89 23.13 -2.64
CA GLY A 240 -12.29 22.82 -2.30
C GLY A 240 -12.87 23.76 -1.26
N GLY A 241 -12.03 24.34 -0.38
CA GLY A 241 -12.45 25.23 0.72
C GLY A 241 -13.07 24.50 1.90
N PHE A 242 -12.81 23.18 2.05
CA PHE A 242 -13.34 22.38 3.13
C PHE A 242 -12.45 22.49 4.38
N ASP A 243 -13.07 22.47 5.56
CA ASP A 243 -12.34 22.31 6.82
C ASP A 243 -11.84 20.87 7.02
N GLY A 244 -10.82 20.69 7.87
CA GLY A 244 -10.21 19.37 8.11
C GLY A 244 -11.19 18.30 8.61
N GLY A 245 -12.26 18.68 9.30
CA GLY A 245 -13.33 17.75 9.73
C GLY A 245 -14.10 17.21 8.52
N THR A 246 -14.53 18.10 7.63
CA THR A 246 -15.21 17.74 6.37
C THR A 246 -14.28 16.91 5.47
N VAL A 247 -13.01 17.28 5.38
CA VAL A 247 -11.99 16.48 4.66
C VAL A 247 -11.91 15.05 5.22
N GLY A 248 -11.91 14.88 6.54
CA GLY A 248 -11.92 13.56 7.17
C GLY A 248 -13.12 12.70 6.73
N TRP A 249 -14.32 13.27 6.66
CA TRP A 249 -15.50 12.57 6.17
C TRP A 249 -15.45 12.26 4.68
N ILE A 250 -14.93 13.17 3.86
CA ILE A 250 -14.71 12.94 2.42
C ILE A 250 -13.72 11.78 2.21
N LEU A 251 -12.62 11.76 2.96
CA LEU A 251 -11.65 10.67 2.90
C LEU A 251 -12.24 9.34 3.38
N LEU A 252 -13.17 9.36 4.35
CA LEU A 252 -13.89 8.16 4.77
C LEU A 252 -14.77 7.62 3.64
N GLY A 253 -15.48 8.48 2.95
CA GLY A 253 -16.24 8.11 1.74
C GLY A 253 -15.32 7.54 0.65
N PHE A 254 -14.18 8.18 0.40
CA PHE A 254 -13.16 7.73 -0.55
C PHE A 254 -12.61 6.34 -0.21
N GLY A 255 -12.28 6.10 1.06
CA GLY A 255 -11.87 4.76 1.53
C GLY A 255 -12.99 3.74 1.42
N GLY A 256 -14.23 4.13 1.75
CA GLY A 256 -15.41 3.28 1.69
C GLY A 256 -15.73 2.76 0.28
N VAL A 257 -15.69 3.62 -0.74
CA VAL A 257 -15.89 3.19 -2.14
C VAL A 257 -14.76 2.29 -2.62
N GLY A 258 -13.59 2.35 -1.99
CA GLY A 258 -12.46 1.48 -2.26
C GLY A 258 -12.75 0.00 -2.06
N VAL A 259 -13.70 -0.36 -1.18
CA VAL A 259 -14.14 -1.77 -1.01
C VAL A 259 -14.68 -2.35 -2.32
N ILE A 260 -15.50 -1.54 -3.03
CA ILE A 260 -16.04 -1.92 -4.34
C ILE A 260 -14.90 -2.11 -5.34
N GLY A 261 -13.94 -1.17 -5.33
CA GLY A 261 -12.76 -1.25 -6.21
C GLY A 261 -11.93 -2.49 -5.95
N ASN A 262 -11.63 -2.79 -4.71
CA ASN A 262 -10.85 -3.97 -4.32
C ASN A 262 -11.55 -5.28 -4.76
N TRP A 263 -12.86 -5.38 -4.59
CA TRP A 263 -13.66 -6.53 -5.03
C TRP A 263 -13.66 -6.68 -6.56
N LEU A 264 -13.88 -5.58 -7.29
CA LEU A 264 -13.85 -5.57 -8.76
C LEU A 264 -12.46 -5.93 -9.29
N GLY A 265 -11.40 -5.33 -8.72
CA GLY A 265 -10.01 -5.60 -9.09
C GLY A 265 -9.64 -7.07 -8.92
N GLY A 266 -10.03 -7.67 -7.79
CA GLY A 266 -9.81 -9.11 -7.55
C GLY A 266 -10.48 -10.01 -8.58
N ARG A 267 -11.71 -9.68 -9.01
CA ARG A 267 -12.42 -10.47 -10.04
C ARG A 267 -11.82 -10.30 -11.45
N MET A 268 -11.40 -9.09 -11.78
CA MET A 268 -10.97 -8.78 -13.14
C MET A 268 -9.52 -9.18 -13.41
N VAL A 269 -8.65 -9.15 -12.38
CA VAL A 269 -7.26 -9.58 -12.52
C VAL A 269 -7.12 -11.05 -12.90
N ASP A 270 -8.12 -11.88 -12.59
CA ASP A 270 -8.10 -13.30 -12.94
C ASP A 270 -8.33 -13.54 -14.44
N ARG A 271 -9.14 -12.70 -15.08
CA ARG A 271 -9.44 -12.80 -16.52
C ARG A 271 -8.33 -12.24 -17.39
N SER A 272 -7.86 -11.03 -17.09
CA SER A 272 -6.81 -10.34 -17.84
C SER A 272 -6.08 -9.33 -16.95
N PRO A 273 -4.91 -9.68 -16.38
CA PRO A 273 -4.19 -8.78 -15.46
C PRO A 273 -3.83 -7.42 -16.09
N LEU A 274 -3.32 -7.41 -17.32
CA LEU A 274 -2.97 -6.17 -18.04
C LEU A 274 -4.22 -5.41 -18.52
N GLY A 275 -5.24 -6.13 -19.02
CA GLY A 275 -6.52 -5.52 -19.40
C GLY A 275 -7.22 -4.85 -18.22
N ALA A 276 -7.24 -5.51 -17.04
CA ALA A 276 -7.76 -4.93 -15.82
C ALA A 276 -6.94 -3.70 -15.37
N THR A 277 -5.61 -3.73 -15.54
CA THR A 277 -4.75 -2.58 -15.26
C THR A 277 -5.19 -1.36 -16.08
N ILE A 278 -5.33 -1.50 -17.40
CA ILE A 278 -5.73 -0.40 -18.29
C ILE A 278 -7.14 0.10 -17.94
N LEU A 279 -8.08 -0.84 -17.74
CA LEU A 279 -9.48 -0.52 -17.46
C LEU A 279 -9.65 0.35 -16.21
N PHE A 280 -8.86 0.11 -15.15
CA PHE A 280 -8.94 0.92 -13.93
C PHE A 280 -8.00 2.13 -13.95
N SER A 281 -6.92 2.10 -14.74
CA SER A 281 -6.01 3.27 -14.83
C SER A 281 -6.65 4.45 -15.55
N ALA A 282 -7.47 4.23 -16.58
CA ALA A 282 -8.11 5.30 -17.32
C ALA A 282 -9.14 6.09 -16.47
N PRO A 283 -10.10 5.45 -15.75
CA PRO A 283 -11.01 6.20 -14.87
C PRO A 283 -10.27 6.81 -13.67
N MET A 284 -9.20 6.20 -13.17
CA MET A 284 -8.37 6.81 -12.13
C MET A 284 -7.75 8.12 -12.61
N ALA A 285 -7.13 8.12 -13.80
CA ALA A 285 -6.56 9.33 -14.40
C ALA A 285 -7.64 10.41 -14.58
N LEU A 286 -8.82 10.03 -15.10
CA LEU A 286 -9.93 10.96 -15.27
C LEU A 286 -10.36 11.58 -13.94
N GLY A 287 -10.62 10.76 -12.90
CA GLY A 287 -11.03 11.25 -11.58
C GLY A 287 -10.01 12.19 -10.95
N ILE A 288 -8.72 11.89 -11.11
CA ILE A 288 -7.63 12.74 -10.60
C ILE A 288 -7.57 14.08 -11.35
N VAL A 289 -7.62 14.05 -12.69
CA VAL A 289 -7.48 15.26 -13.53
C VAL A 289 -8.66 16.21 -13.31
N ILE A 290 -9.87 15.69 -13.21
CA ILE A 290 -11.07 16.55 -13.07
C ILE A 290 -11.28 17.05 -11.64
N LEU A 291 -10.60 16.49 -10.62
CA LEU A 291 -10.86 16.81 -9.22
C LEU A 291 -10.67 18.32 -8.94
N ALA A 292 -9.53 18.90 -9.29
CA ALA A 292 -9.23 20.30 -9.00
C ALA A 292 -10.26 21.26 -9.65
N PRO A 293 -10.63 21.14 -10.93
CA PRO A 293 -11.68 21.96 -11.55
C PRO A 293 -13.04 21.86 -10.88
N VAL A 294 -13.40 20.68 -10.34
CA VAL A 294 -14.74 20.46 -9.76
C VAL A 294 -14.77 20.51 -8.23
N ALA A 295 -13.63 20.72 -7.58
CA ALA A 295 -13.49 20.60 -6.12
C ALA A 295 -14.48 21.49 -5.32
N LYS A 296 -14.90 22.63 -5.87
CA LYS A 296 -15.88 23.54 -5.27
C LYS A 296 -17.34 23.11 -5.48
N ALA A 297 -17.62 22.23 -6.42
CA ALA A 297 -18.94 21.73 -6.74
C ALA A 297 -19.14 20.34 -6.09
N TYR A 298 -19.91 20.27 -5.00
CA TYR A 298 -20.00 19.07 -4.16
C TYR A 298 -20.35 17.79 -4.95
N GLY A 299 -21.38 17.81 -5.82
CA GLY A 299 -21.79 16.64 -6.59
C GLY A 299 -20.71 16.13 -7.56
N PRO A 300 -20.19 16.97 -8.48
CA PRO A 300 -19.10 16.61 -9.37
C PRO A 300 -17.82 16.18 -8.65
N MET A 301 -17.47 16.83 -7.52
CA MET A 301 -16.34 16.44 -6.68
C MET A 301 -16.51 15.03 -6.12
N VAL A 302 -17.67 14.71 -5.53
CA VAL A 302 -17.96 13.38 -4.98
C VAL A 302 -17.90 12.32 -6.09
N LEU A 303 -18.40 12.62 -7.30
CA LEU A 303 -18.31 11.73 -8.45
C LEU A 303 -16.84 11.48 -8.85
N ALA A 304 -16.04 12.54 -8.96
CA ALA A 304 -14.61 12.44 -9.28
C ALA A 304 -13.86 11.57 -8.26
N LEU A 305 -14.09 11.81 -6.97
CA LEU A 305 -13.48 11.03 -5.87
C LEU A 305 -13.98 9.60 -5.86
N THR A 306 -15.23 9.33 -6.18
CA THR A 306 -15.77 7.97 -6.26
C THR A 306 -15.11 7.19 -7.38
N ILE A 307 -15.01 7.78 -8.58
CA ILE A 307 -14.34 7.18 -9.74
C ILE A 307 -12.87 6.88 -9.39
N TRP A 308 -12.18 7.86 -8.82
CA TRP A 308 -10.78 7.71 -8.42
C TRP A 308 -10.61 6.63 -7.33
N GLY A 309 -11.38 6.70 -6.23
CA GLY A 309 -11.26 5.78 -5.08
C GLY A 309 -11.53 4.32 -5.45
N VAL A 310 -12.56 4.06 -6.27
CA VAL A 310 -12.84 2.72 -6.81
C VAL A 310 -11.66 2.22 -7.65
N ALA A 311 -11.20 3.04 -8.60
CA ALA A 311 -10.12 2.67 -9.51
C ALA A 311 -8.79 2.47 -8.79
N GLN A 312 -8.43 3.34 -7.85
CA GLN A 312 -7.23 3.25 -7.03
C GLN A 312 -7.18 1.95 -6.24
N SER A 313 -8.25 1.63 -5.52
CA SER A 313 -8.29 0.40 -4.70
C SER A 313 -8.28 -0.87 -5.54
N ALA A 314 -8.91 -0.86 -6.73
CA ALA A 314 -8.78 -1.95 -7.69
C ALA A 314 -7.33 -2.16 -8.13
N LEU A 315 -6.61 -1.07 -8.45
CA LEU A 315 -5.23 -1.13 -8.92
C LEU A 315 -4.25 -1.61 -7.86
N PHE A 316 -4.47 -1.33 -6.56
CA PHE A 316 -3.66 -1.93 -5.49
C PHE A 316 -3.68 -3.47 -5.58
N THR A 317 -4.86 -4.05 -5.69
CA THR A 317 -5.03 -5.51 -5.80
C THR A 317 -4.50 -6.05 -7.13
N ILE A 318 -4.80 -5.36 -8.25
CA ILE A 318 -4.39 -5.78 -9.58
C ILE A 318 -2.87 -5.78 -9.73
N CYS A 319 -2.17 -4.74 -9.28
CA CYS A 319 -0.71 -4.65 -9.35
C CYS A 319 -0.05 -5.79 -8.59
N HIS A 320 -0.52 -6.08 -7.38
CA HIS A 320 0.02 -7.16 -6.56
C HIS A 320 -0.17 -8.52 -7.21
N ALA A 321 -1.40 -8.86 -7.58
CA ALA A 321 -1.72 -10.15 -8.20
C ALA A 321 -1.06 -10.32 -9.57
N ARG A 322 -0.95 -9.25 -10.38
CA ARG A 322 -0.32 -9.27 -11.69
C ARG A 322 1.16 -9.63 -11.63
N VAL A 323 1.93 -9.00 -10.72
CA VAL A 323 3.36 -9.31 -10.57
C VAL A 323 3.57 -10.72 -10.03
N MET A 324 2.75 -11.17 -9.07
CA MET A 324 2.79 -12.55 -8.59
C MET A 324 2.51 -13.56 -9.70
N LYS A 325 1.54 -13.27 -10.59
CA LYS A 325 1.23 -14.11 -11.76
C LYS A 325 2.35 -14.10 -12.80
N ALA A 326 3.05 -12.98 -12.99
CA ALA A 326 4.23 -12.90 -13.86
C ALA A 326 5.39 -13.73 -13.29
N ALA A 327 5.61 -13.67 -11.99
CA ALA A 327 6.64 -14.40 -11.26
C ALA A 327 6.23 -15.84 -10.88
N ARG A 328 5.65 -16.61 -11.80
CA ARG A 328 5.03 -17.94 -11.53
C ARG A 328 5.92 -18.92 -10.77
N ALA A 329 7.22 -18.91 -11.06
CA ALA A 329 8.18 -19.81 -10.41
C ALA A 329 8.44 -19.43 -8.94
N MET A 330 8.29 -18.14 -8.57
CA MET A 330 8.59 -17.60 -7.25
C MET A 330 7.61 -16.46 -6.89
N PRO A 331 6.30 -16.74 -6.69
CA PRO A 331 5.28 -15.70 -6.48
C PRO A 331 5.55 -14.81 -5.25
N ALA A 332 6.11 -15.38 -4.18
CA ALA A 332 6.45 -14.63 -2.97
C ALA A 332 7.53 -13.57 -3.21
N ILE A 333 8.54 -13.89 -4.04
CA ILE A 333 9.56 -12.91 -4.44
C ILE A 333 8.94 -11.85 -5.34
N GLY A 334 8.09 -12.25 -6.28
CA GLY A 334 7.32 -11.31 -7.11
C GLY A 334 6.51 -10.33 -6.26
N ALA A 335 5.84 -10.81 -5.22
CA ALA A 335 5.11 -9.96 -4.26
C ALA A 335 6.04 -8.95 -3.55
N SER A 336 7.20 -9.41 -3.07
CA SER A 336 8.20 -8.55 -2.41
C SER A 336 8.75 -7.48 -3.36
N LEU A 337 9.08 -7.85 -4.60
CA LEU A 337 9.53 -6.91 -5.61
C LEU A 337 8.45 -5.90 -5.98
N ASN A 338 7.18 -6.33 -6.05
CA ASN A 338 6.08 -5.42 -6.29
C ASN A 338 5.93 -4.39 -5.16
N ILE A 339 6.06 -4.81 -3.90
CA ILE A 339 6.02 -3.90 -2.75
C ILE A 339 7.13 -2.86 -2.86
N SER A 340 8.37 -3.28 -3.18
CA SER A 340 9.49 -2.34 -3.37
C SER A 340 9.24 -1.41 -4.56
N GLY A 341 8.77 -1.92 -5.70
CA GLY A 341 8.42 -1.11 -6.86
C GLY A 341 7.32 -0.10 -6.59
N CYS A 342 6.24 -0.52 -5.92
CA CYS A 342 5.16 0.38 -5.50
C CYS A 342 5.69 1.48 -4.57
N ASN A 343 6.54 1.14 -3.60
CA ASN A 343 7.10 2.12 -2.67
C ASN A 343 8.06 3.10 -3.36
N ILE A 344 8.87 2.65 -4.32
CA ILE A 344 9.64 3.58 -5.17
C ILE A 344 8.67 4.53 -5.89
N GLY A 345 7.59 4.01 -6.45
CA GLY A 345 6.54 4.81 -7.10
C GLY A 345 5.90 5.82 -6.15
N ILE A 346 5.53 5.41 -4.94
CA ILE A 346 4.99 6.29 -3.89
C ILE A 346 5.96 7.47 -3.61
N GLY A 347 7.23 7.16 -3.38
CA GLY A 347 8.23 8.17 -3.09
C GLY A 347 8.46 9.14 -4.25
N LEU A 348 8.59 8.62 -5.49
CA LEU A 348 8.73 9.45 -6.69
C LEU A 348 7.49 10.31 -6.93
N GLY A 349 6.29 9.76 -6.72
CA GLY A 349 5.03 10.49 -6.85
C GLY A 349 4.93 11.65 -5.87
N ALA A 350 5.29 11.43 -4.60
CA ALA A 350 5.28 12.48 -3.59
C ALA A 350 6.27 13.61 -3.92
N ILE A 351 7.49 13.29 -4.40
CA ILE A 351 8.46 14.29 -4.87
C ILE A 351 7.89 15.08 -6.06
N MET A 352 7.39 14.37 -7.05
CA MET A 352 6.85 15.00 -8.27
C MET A 352 5.67 15.90 -7.97
N GLY A 353 4.74 15.45 -7.11
CA GLY A 353 3.62 16.29 -6.68
C GLY A 353 4.09 17.54 -5.94
N GLY A 354 5.08 17.41 -5.05
CA GLY A 354 5.68 18.56 -4.38
C GLY A 354 6.33 19.54 -5.35
N TRP A 355 7.11 19.05 -6.32
CA TRP A 355 7.72 19.86 -7.36
C TRP A 355 6.66 20.61 -8.20
N VAL A 356 5.57 19.94 -8.57
CA VAL A 356 4.46 20.56 -9.30
C VAL A 356 3.81 21.68 -8.48
N ILE A 357 3.59 21.45 -7.19
CA ILE A 357 3.00 22.47 -6.29
C ILE A 357 3.88 23.73 -6.24
N ASP A 358 5.20 23.54 -6.10
CA ASP A 358 6.16 24.66 -5.97
C ASP A 358 6.32 25.47 -7.27
N HIS A 359 6.22 24.86 -8.45
CA HIS A 359 6.54 25.50 -9.72
C HIS A 359 5.32 25.82 -10.59
N LEU A 360 4.27 24.98 -10.53
CA LEU A 360 3.10 25.10 -11.38
C LEU A 360 1.82 25.42 -10.60
N GLY A 361 1.81 25.12 -9.32
CA GLY A 361 0.67 25.30 -8.43
C GLY A 361 -0.11 24.01 -8.17
N LEU A 362 -0.89 24.04 -7.08
CA LEU A 362 -1.66 22.88 -6.60
C LEU A 362 -2.73 22.42 -7.60
N SER A 363 -3.30 23.32 -8.42
CA SER A 363 -4.31 22.97 -9.44
C SER A 363 -3.79 22.02 -10.52
N GLU A 364 -2.48 22.08 -10.81
CA GLU A 364 -1.87 21.33 -11.90
C GLU A 364 -1.46 19.90 -11.52
N ILE A 365 -1.55 19.58 -10.22
CA ILE A 365 -1.15 18.27 -9.69
C ILE A 365 -1.92 17.10 -10.34
N GLY A 366 -3.18 17.34 -10.66
CA GLY A 366 -4.03 16.37 -11.34
C GLY A 366 -3.56 16.07 -12.77
N LEU A 367 -3.17 17.10 -13.53
CA LEU A 367 -2.63 16.93 -14.87
C LEU A 367 -1.29 16.18 -14.86
N ALA A 368 -0.38 16.56 -13.94
CA ALA A 368 0.90 15.86 -13.80
C ALA A 368 0.71 14.38 -13.47
N ALA A 369 -0.16 14.04 -12.52
CA ALA A 369 -0.52 12.68 -12.19
C ALA A 369 -1.12 11.94 -13.40
N GLY A 370 -2.03 12.58 -14.13
CA GLY A 370 -2.66 12.05 -15.34
C GLY A 370 -1.65 11.68 -16.42
N ILE A 371 -0.64 12.52 -16.66
CA ILE A 371 0.44 12.25 -17.63
C ILE A 371 1.21 10.98 -17.26
N VAL A 372 1.57 10.82 -15.97
CA VAL A 372 2.30 9.62 -15.51
C VAL A 372 1.44 8.37 -15.64
N ILE A 373 0.13 8.48 -15.34
CA ILE A 373 -0.80 7.35 -15.51
C ILE A 373 -0.95 6.99 -16.99
N LEU A 374 -0.97 7.96 -17.90
CA LEU A 374 -0.99 7.72 -19.34
C LEU A 374 0.28 7.00 -19.81
N LEU A 375 1.46 7.36 -19.29
CA LEU A 375 2.70 6.61 -19.54
C LEU A 375 2.60 5.16 -19.03
N ALA A 376 1.99 4.95 -17.87
CA ALA A 376 1.74 3.61 -17.35
C ALA A 376 0.77 2.80 -18.24
N ILE A 377 -0.29 3.43 -18.76
CA ILE A 377 -1.22 2.79 -19.72
C ILE A 377 -0.47 2.41 -21.01
N SER A 378 0.34 3.32 -21.54
CA SER A 378 1.16 3.05 -22.73
C SER A 378 2.11 1.88 -22.52
N MET A 379 2.75 1.81 -21.36
CA MET A 379 3.58 0.68 -20.95
C MET A 379 2.79 -0.63 -20.83
N ALA A 380 1.57 -0.59 -20.28
CA ALA A 380 0.71 -1.78 -20.19
C ALA A 380 0.32 -2.29 -21.59
N LEU A 381 0.03 -1.40 -22.53
CA LEU A 381 -0.23 -1.74 -23.94
C LEU A 381 1.00 -2.36 -24.60
N LEU A 382 2.18 -1.79 -24.36
CA LEU A 382 3.46 -2.34 -24.86
C LEU A 382 3.69 -3.76 -24.31
N LEU A 383 3.48 -3.99 -23.02
CA LEU A 383 3.61 -5.31 -22.43
C LEU A 383 2.62 -6.31 -23.04
N ILE A 384 1.38 -5.91 -23.34
CA ILE A 384 0.43 -6.77 -24.06
C ILE A 384 0.96 -7.13 -25.43
N PHE A 385 1.52 -6.17 -26.16
CA PHE A 385 2.07 -6.41 -27.51
C PHE A 385 3.24 -7.37 -27.49
N ILE A 386 4.19 -7.18 -26.56
CA ILE A 386 5.40 -8.02 -26.44
C ILE A 386 5.06 -9.44 -25.96
N THR A 387 4.07 -9.58 -25.07
CA THR A 387 3.71 -10.89 -24.49
C THR A 387 2.67 -11.67 -25.31
N ARG A 388 2.14 -11.09 -26.38
CA ARG A 388 1.27 -11.85 -27.31
C ARG A 388 2.07 -12.98 -27.96
N PRO A 389 1.58 -14.25 -27.90
CA PRO A 389 2.20 -15.32 -28.66
C PRO A 389 2.18 -14.93 -30.16
N SER A 390 3.34 -14.93 -30.82
CA SER A 390 3.39 -14.73 -32.25
C SER A 390 2.50 -15.80 -32.92
N ALA A 391 1.54 -15.38 -33.73
CA ALA A 391 0.58 -16.24 -34.42
C ALA A 391 1.23 -17.32 -35.30
N SER A 392 2.54 -17.21 -35.56
CA SER A 392 3.31 -18.18 -36.34
C SER A 392 3.56 -19.53 -35.65
N CYS A 393 3.41 -19.64 -34.33
CA CYS A 393 3.67 -20.92 -33.62
C CYS A 393 2.42 -21.79 -33.50
N SER A 394 1.21 -21.26 -33.71
CA SER A 394 -0.06 -22.01 -33.68
C SER A 394 -0.27 -22.80 -34.98
N ALA A 395 0.20 -22.29 -36.11
CA ALA A 395 0.03 -22.95 -37.40
C ALA A 395 0.89 -24.23 -37.55
N LYS A 396 2.03 -24.34 -36.85
CA LYS A 396 2.89 -25.53 -36.88
C LYS A 396 2.37 -26.70 -36.01
N LYS A 397 1.47 -26.48 -35.08
CA LYS A 397 0.89 -27.60 -34.28
C LYS A 397 -0.36 -28.21 -34.91
N SER A 398 -1.02 -27.52 -35.84
CA SER A 398 -2.19 -28.02 -36.55
C SER A 398 -1.83 -28.93 -37.74
N SER A 399 -0.64 -28.82 -38.30
CA SER A 399 -0.18 -29.63 -39.44
C SER A 399 0.47 -30.99 -39.05
N ALA A 400 0.71 -31.23 -37.76
CA ALA A 400 1.34 -32.48 -37.28
C ALA A 400 0.33 -33.59 -36.95
N TRP A 401 -0.97 -33.37 -37.13
CA TRP A 401 -2.03 -34.37 -36.89
C TRP A 401 -2.72 -34.88 -38.14
N ILE A 402 -2.19 -34.56 -39.34
CA ILE A 402 -2.78 -35.00 -40.65
C ILE A 402 -1.89 -36.03 -41.37
N VAL A 403 -0.75 -36.42 -40.80
CA VAL A 403 0.05 -37.53 -41.37
C VAL A 403 0.46 -38.46 -40.24
N GLY A 404 -0.38 -39.46 -39.98
CA GLY A 404 -0.10 -40.55 -39.08
C GLY A 404 -1.29 -41.47 -39.00
#